data_0aa96ac993368c13a37f849f09a7400b
#
_entry.id   0aa96ac993368c13a37f849f09a7400b
#
_cell.length_a   1.000
_cell.length_b   1.000
_cell.length_c   1.000
_cell.angle_alpha   90.00
_cell.angle_beta   90.00
_cell.angle_gamma   90.00
#
_symmetry.space_group_name_H-M   'P 1'
#
loop_
_entity.id
_entity.type
_entity.pdbx_description
1 polymer ?
#
loop_
_entity_poly.entity_id
_entity_poly.type
_entity_poly.pdbx_seq_one_letter_code
_entity_poly.pdbx_strand_id
1 'polypeptide(L)'
;MITVRLKECTTANIRKGGMIMLRVGMLTSGGDCQALNAAMRGVAKSLFNQCSEVEIYGFTDGYKGLIYGEYRLLKNDDFSGILNIGGTILGSSRMPFKYIGVPLEDGSDKIERMIDTYKKLNLDCLVVLGGNGSHKTANLLREKGLNVLTLPKTIDNDLAETEISFGFQSAVDIATNAIDCIHTTAASHSRVFIVELMGHKTGWLTLHAGIAGGADIILIPEIPYSIEAISQAIAKRTASGKRFTIIAAAEGAISKEEAAMSKKELKLLRKQENYESTAYRIGAAIEEKTGQEVRVTVPGHVQRGGQPVAYDRVLATRLGVRAAELILNHEYGYMVGVKDNKIVKISLCDVAGKTKMVD
;
A
#
# COMPACT_ATOMS: atom_id res chain seq x y z
N MET A 1 26.87 -19.51 -3.09
CA MET A 1 26.50 -20.01 -1.76
C MET A 1 26.73 -18.86 -0.78
N ILE A 2 25.72 -18.09 -0.43
CA ILE A 2 25.84 -17.01 0.56
C ILE A 2 25.61 -17.65 1.93
N THR A 3 26.71 -17.91 2.63
CA THR A 3 26.67 -18.41 4.00
C THR A 3 26.34 -17.23 4.91
N VAL A 4 25.07 -17.04 5.24
CA VAL A 4 24.68 -16.15 6.34
C VAL A 4 25.12 -16.83 7.63
N ARG A 5 26.13 -16.25 8.32
CA ARG A 5 26.45 -16.64 9.70
C ARG A 5 25.21 -16.36 10.56
N LEU A 6 24.44 -17.39 10.83
CA LEU A 6 23.44 -17.38 11.87
C LEU A 6 24.19 -17.21 13.21
N LYS A 7 23.99 -16.08 13.86
CA LYS A 7 24.28 -16.00 15.30
C LYS A 7 23.39 -17.07 15.95
N GLU A 8 24.01 -18.04 16.59
CA GLU A 8 23.31 -19.01 17.41
C GLU A 8 22.36 -18.23 18.32
N CYS A 9 21.09 -18.56 18.22
CA CYS A 9 20.07 -18.05 19.12
C CYS A 9 20.48 -18.55 20.51
N THR A 10 21.04 -17.66 21.32
CA THR A 10 21.34 -17.97 22.72
C THR A 10 19.99 -18.35 23.36
N THR A 11 19.92 -19.62 23.75
CA THR A 11 18.84 -20.25 24.49
C THR A 11 18.67 -19.55 25.86
N ALA A 12 18.04 -18.38 25.85
CA ALA A 12 17.61 -17.70 27.06
C ALA A 12 16.09 -17.76 27.08
N ASN A 13 15.59 -18.90 27.53
CA ASN A 13 14.40 -19.10 28.36
C ASN A 13 13.90 -20.55 28.26
N ILE A 14 14.71 -21.47 28.73
CA ILE A 14 14.19 -22.75 29.23
C ILE A 14 13.53 -22.41 30.55
N ARG A 15 12.25 -22.00 30.54
CA ARG A 15 11.42 -22.18 31.73
C ARG A 15 11.27 -23.68 31.95
N LYS A 16 11.65 -24.13 33.12
CA LYS A 16 11.60 -25.54 33.52
C LYS A 16 10.29 -26.20 33.05
N GLY A 17 10.41 -27.15 32.10
CA GLY A 17 9.40 -28.20 31.91
C GLY A 17 8.45 -28.09 30.70
N GLY A 18 8.86 -27.56 29.52
CA GLY A 18 8.04 -27.69 28.32
C GLY A 18 8.53 -26.86 27.16
N MET A 19 8.52 -27.42 25.96
CA MET A 19 8.76 -26.69 24.70
C MET A 19 7.65 -25.65 24.56
N ILE A 20 7.99 -24.33 24.49
CA ILE A 20 7.01 -23.26 24.38
C ILE A 20 6.63 -23.12 22.91
N MET A 21 5.38 -23.40 22.58
CA MET A 21 4.79 -23.18 21.27
C MET A 21 4.65 -21.67 21.00
N LEU A 22 5.30 -21.15 19.96
CA LEU A 22 5.12 -19.77 19.51
C LEU A 22 3.88 -19.66 18.61
N ARG A 23 2.92 -18.80 18.96
CA ARG A 23 1.68 -18.59 18.22
C ARG A 23 1.61 -17.21 17.60
N VAL A 24 1.62 -17.13 16.28
CA VAL A 24 1.65 -15.88 15.52
C VAL A 24 0.39 -15.75 14.67
N GLY A 25 -0.40 -14.72 14.92
CA GLY A 25 -1.49 -14.31 14.04
C GLY A 25 -0.95 -13.48 12.86
N MET A 26 -1.50 -13.68 11.68
CA MET A 26 -1.13 -12.91 10.50
C MET A 26 -2.37 -12.50 9.71
N LEU A 27 -2.45 -11.24 9.27
CA LEU A 27 -3.53 -10.75 8.44
C LEU A 27 -3.06 -9.72 7.41
N THR A 28 -3.79 -9.66 6.28
CA THR A 28 -3.61 -8.67 5.22
C THR A 28 -4.85 -7.78 5.15
N SER A 29 -4.71 -6.45 5.24
CA SER A 29 -5.83 -5.53 5.36
C SER A 29 -5.76 -4.35 4.39
N GLY A 30 -6.92 -3.94 3.90
CA GLY A 30 -7.09 -2.83 2.95
C GLY A 30 -6.97 -3.27 1.50
N GLY A 31 -6.69 -2.35 0.58
CA GLY A 31 -6.41 -2.69 -0.82
C GLY A 31 -5.19 -3.60 -0.92
N ASP A 32 -5.24 -4.59 -1.77
CA ASP A 32 -4.12 -5.49 -2.01
C ASP A 32 -3.00 -4.84 -2.83
N CYS A 33 -1.88 -5.52 -2.91
CA CYS A 33 -0.77 -5.24 -3.81
C CYS A 33 -0.02 -6.53 -4.16
N GLN A 34 0.89 -6.44 -5.11
CA GLN A 34 1.55 -7.60 -5.71
C GLN A 34 2.44 -8.39 -4.74
N ALA A 35 3.08 -7.75 -3.76
CA ALA A 35 4.12 -8.38 -2.93
C ALA A 35 3.65 -8.87 -1.54
N LEU A 36 2.35 -8.91 -1.26
CA LEU A 36 1.80 -9.36 0.02
C LEU A 36 2.25 -10.78 0.38
N ASN A 37 2.12 -11.71 -0.57
CA ASN A 37 2.52 -13.09 -0.37
C ASN A 37 4.03 -13.24 -0.10
N ALA A 38 4.86 -12.43 -0.76
CA ALA A 38 6.30 -12.40 -0.53
C ALA A 38 6.64 -11.96 0.91
N ALA A 39 5.93 -10.94 1.43
CA ALA A 39 6.13 -10.46 2.79
C ALA A 39 5.69 -11.51 3.83
N MET A 40 4.51 -12.10 3.68
CA MET A 40 4.03 -13.19 4.55
C MET A 40 4.97 -14.38 4.55
N ARG A 41 5.46 -14.76 3.35
CA ARG A 41 6.46 -15.82 3.20
C ARG A 41 7.75 -15.49 3.94
N GLY A 42 8.22 -14.24 3.89
CA GLY A 42 9.41 -13.79 4.61
C GLY A 42 9.28 -13.98 6.11
N VAL A 43 8.14 -13.59 6.71
CA VAL A 43 7.84 -13.82 8.13
C VAL A 43 7.82 -15.32 8.44
N ALA A 44 6.98 -16.06 7.73
CA ALA A 44 6.70 -17.47 8.04
C ALA A 44 7.91 -18.38 7.88
N LYS A 45 8.60 -18.32 6.73
CA LYS A 45 9.79 -19.13 6.50
C LYS A 45 10.92 -18.83 7.48
N SER A 46 11.06 -17.56 7.91
CA SER A 46 12.03 -17.19 8.93
C SER A 46 11.70 -17.80 10.30
N LEU A 47 10.43 -17.78 10.71
CA LEU A 47 9.98 -18.41 11.96
C LEU A 47 10.12 -19.94 11.92
N PHE A 48 9.62 -20.59 10.87
CA PHE A 48 9.73 -22.05 10.74
C PHE A 48 11.18 -22.55 10.70
N ASN A 49 12.12 -21.74 10.18
CA ASN A 49 13.54 -22.10 10.15
C ASN A 49 14.26 -21.89 11.49
N GLN A 50 13.74 -21.05 12.37
CA GLN A 50 14.41 -20.67 13.62
C GLN A 50 13.73 -21.20 14.88
N CYS A 51 12.46 -21.65 14.76
CA CYS A 51 11.70 -22.22 15.86
C CYS A 51 11.31 -23.66 15.54
N SER A 52 11.50 -24.57 16.50
CA SER A 52 11.04 -25.96 16.38
C SER A 52 9.52 -26.08 16.51
N GLU A 53 8.92 -25.22 17.31
CA GLU A 53 7.49 -25.23 17.61
C GLU A 53 6.88 -23.85 17.33
N VAL A 54 6.19 -23.72 16.18
CA VAL A 54 5.51 -22.50 15.76
C VAL A 54 4.18 -22.82 15.08
N GLU A 55 3.15 -22.11 15.46
CA GLU A 55 1.82 -22.10 14.84
C GLU A 55 1.56 -20.73 14.21
N ILE A 56 1.18 -20.68 12.94
CA ILE A 56 0.82 -19.45 12.25
C ILE A 56 -0.67 -19.47 11.90
N TYR A 57 -1.41 -18.55 12.48
CA TYR A 57 -2.84 -18.36 12.27
C TYR A 57 -3.07 -17.28 11.22
N GLY A 58 -3.40 -17.66 9.99
CA GLY A 58 -3.73 -16.73 8.91
C GLY A 58 -5.21 -16.33 8.97
N PHE A 59 -5.50 -15.10 9.35
CA PHE A 59 -6.89 -14.59 9.42
C PHE A 59 -7.41 -14.27 8.03
N THR A 60 -8.58 -14.81 7.70
CA THR A 60 -9.24 -14.61 6.41
C THR A 60 -9.81 -13.19 6.31
N ASP A 61 -9.69 -12.54 5.15
CA ASP A 61 -10.23 -11.20 4.91
C ASP A 61 -9.83 -10.12 5.93
N GLY A 62 -8.59 -10.22 6.42
CA GLY A 62 -7.99 -9.20 7.27
C GLY A 62 -8.60 -9.09 8.65
N TYR A 63 -8.87 -7.85 9.11
CA TYR A 63 -9.48 -7.63 10.42
C TYR A 63 -10.85 -8.26 10.58
N LYS A 64 -11.58 -8.51 9.47
CA LYS A 64 -12.85 -9.23 9.52
C LYS A 64 -12.66 -10.64 10.12
N GLY A 65 -11.68 -11.38 9.62
CA GLY A 65 -11.36 -12.70 10.16
C GLY A 65 -10.97 -12.66 11.64
N LEU A 66 -10.21 -11.64 12.07
CA LEU A 66 -9.85 -11.47 13.48
C LEU A 66 -11.09 -11.16 14.36
N ILE A 67 -12.07 -10.38 13.87
CA ILE A 67 -13.32 -10.06 14.59
C ILE A 67 -14.18 -11.30 14.76
N TYR A 68 -14.32 -12.13 13.72
CA TYR A 68 -15.22 -13.28 13.72
C TYR A 68 -14.54 -14.59 14.11
N GLY A 69 -13.21 -14.58 14.33
CA GLY A 69 -12.45 -15.79 14.64
C GLY A 69 -12.31 -16.72 13.41
N GLU A 70 -12.30 -16.17 12.20
CA GLU A 70 -12.15 -16.89 10.94
C GLU A 70 -10.67 -16.93 10.53
N TYR A 71 -10.05 -18.09 10.64
CA TYR A 71 -8.62 -18.28 10.37
C TYR A 71 -8.33 -19.67 9.78
N ARG A 72 -7.14 -19.80 9.19
CA ARG A 72 -6.54 -21.08 8.84
C ARG A 72 -5.23 -21.25 9.59
N LEU A 73 -4.96 -22.45 10.09
CA LEU A 73 -3.63 -22.80 10.58
C LEU A 73 -2.72 -23.08 9.36
N LEU A 74 -1.71 -22.24 9.19
CA LEU A 74 -0.81 -22.29 8.05
C LEU A 74 0.43 -23.11 8.34
N LYS A 75 0.76 -24.01 7.44
CA LYS A 75 1.95 -24.87 7.50
C LYS A 75 3.08 -24.26 6.66
N ASN A 76 4.29 -24.73 6.89
CA ASN A 76 5.47 -24.31 6.12
C ASN A 76 5.26 -24.43 4.59
N ASP A 77 4.56 -25.46 4.15
CA ASP A 77 4.31 -25.72 2.72
C ASP A 77 3.33 -24.71 2.08
N ASP A 78 2.41 -24.12 2.86
CA ASP A 78 1.49 -23.08 2.36
C ASP A 78 2.23 -21.83 1.89
N PHE A 79 3.48 -21.63 2.33
CA PHE A 79 4.34 -20.53 1.91
C PHE A 79 5.31 -20.90 0.78
N SER A 80 5.22 -22.12 0.24
CA SER A 80 6.01 -22.56 -0.91
C SER A 80 5.34 -22.11 -2.20
N GLY A 81 6.14 -21.66 -3.19
CA GLY A 81 5.63 -21.24 -4.50
C GLY A 81 4.90 -19.89 -4.56
N ILE A 82 4.70 -19.17 -3.44
CA ILE A 82 3.92 -17.93 -3.40
C ILE A 82 4.73 -16.64 -3.57
N LEU A 83 6.06 -16.73 -3.69
CA LEU A 83 6.94 -15.54 -3.75
C LEU A 83 6.58 -14.57 -4.89
N ASN A 84 6.20 -15.12 -6.03
CA ASN A 84 5.89 -14.37 -7.25
C ASN A 84 4.38 -14.33 -7.57
N ILE A 85 3.53 -14.78 -6.65
CA ILE A 85 2.08 -14.70 -6.81
C ILE A 85 1.57 -13.39 -6.24
N GLY A 86 0.89 -12.59 -7.08
CA GLY A 86 0.25 -11.34 -6.65
C GLY A 86 -0.99 -11.56 -5.79
N GLY A 87 -1.55 -10.46 -5.28
CA GLY A 87 -2.66 -10.52 -4.33
C GLY A 87 -2.25 -11.13 -3.00
N THR A 88 -3.18 -11.78 -2.31
CA THR A 88 -2.96 -12.37 -0.98
C THR A 88 -3.67 -13.71 -0.83
N ILE A 89 -2.95 -14.72 -0.31
CA ILE A 89 -3.53 -16.05 -0.02
C ILE A 89 -4.52 -16.04 1.15
N LEU A 90 -4.55 -14.95 1.95
CA LEU A 90 -5.46 -14.79 3.08
C LEU A 90 -6.74 -14.02 2.75
N GLY A 91 -6.81 -13.43 1.54
CA GLY A 91 -7.85 -12.46 1.26
C GLY A 91 -7.64 -11.14 2.00
N SER A 92 -8.39 -10.12 1.65
CA SER A 92 -8.31 -8.80 2.28
C SER A 92 -9.66 -8.11 2.23
N SER A 93 -9.96 -7.34 3.25
CA SER A 93 -11.14 -6.48 3.28
C SER A 93 -10.80 -5.06 3.73
N ARG A 94 -11.63 -4.11 3.31
CA ARG A 94 -11.53 -2.72 3.76
C ARG A 94 -12.39 -2.53 5.01
N MET A 95 -11.73 -2.19 6.12
CA MET A 95 -12.40 -1.73 7.33
C MET A 95 -11.88 -0.32 7.67
N PRO A 96 -12.56 0.74 7.23
CA PRO A 96 -12.13 2.11 7.50
C PRO A 96 -12.08 2.38 9.00
N PHE A 97 -10.96 2.93 9.49
CA PHE A 97 -10.74 3.19 10.92
C PHE A 97 -11.87 4.03 11.56
N LYS A 98 -12.48 4.96 10.80
CA LYS A 98 -13.60 5.78 11.30
C LYS A 98 -14.83 4.96 11.73
N TYR A 99 -14.94 3.71 11.29
CA TYR A 99 -16.03 2.80 11.66
C TYR A 99 -15.61 1.73 12.67
N ILE A 100 -14.39 1.82 13.21
CA ILE A 100 -13.89 0.80 14.13
C ILE A 100 -14.73 0.74 15.43
N GLY A 101 -15.14 1.90 15.96
CA GLY A 101 -15.99 2.00 17.14
C GLY A 101 -17.50 1.86 16.89
N VAL A 102 -17.93 1.58 15.64
CA VAL A 102 -19.33 1.31 15.34
C VAL A 102 -19.61 -0.16 15.70
N PRO A 103 -20.57 -0.46 16.59
CA PRO A 103 -20.90 -1.84 16.98
C PRO A 103 -21.26 -2.71 15.78
N LEU A 104 -21.11 -4.02 15.93
CA LEU A 104 -21.62 -5.01 14.99
C LEU A 104 -23.15 -5.09 15.07
N GLU A 105 -23.78 -5.82 14.15
CA GLU A 105 -25.25 -5.99 14.11
C GLU A 105 -25.81 -6.62 15.39
N ASP A 106 -25.02 -7.46 16.07
CA ASP A 106 -25.37 -8.07 17.35
C ASP A 106 -25.09 -7.16 18.57
N GLY A 107 -24.69 -5.89 18.31
CA GLY A 107 -24.36 -4.92 19.36
C GLY A 107 -22.97 -5.07 19.96
N SER A 108 -22.19 -6.07 19.58
CA SER A 108 -20.85 -6.28 20.14
C SER A 108 -19.80 -5.31 19.59
N ASP A 109 -18.78 -5.00 20.39
CA ASP A 109 -17.67 -4.14 20.03
C ASP A 109 -16.63 -4.92 19.20
N LYS A 110 -16.21 -4.34 18.06
CA LYS A 110 -15.23 -4.95 17.15
C LYS A 110 -13.86 -5.13 17.78
N ILE A 111 -13.45 -4.18 18.62
CA ILE A 111 -12.12 -4.19 19.26
C ILE A 111 -12.10 -5.30 20.32
N GLU A 112 -13.14 -5.38 21.14
CA GLU A 112 -13.26 -6.46 22.13
C GLU A 112 -13.29 -7.84 21.46
N ARG A 113 -14.01 -8.00 20.35
CA ARG A 113 -14.01 -9.25 19.57
C ARG A 113 -12.61 -9.62 19.05
N MET A 114 -11.84 -8.65 18.57
CA MET A 114 -10.46 -8.88 18.11
C MET A 114 -9.56 -9.31 19.30
N ILE A 115 -9.71 -8.65 20.45
CA ILE A 115 -8.96 -8.98 21.68
C ILE A 115 -9.33 -10.39 22.16
N ASP A 116 -10.61 -10.73 22.16
CA ASP A 116 -11.09 -12.05 22.58
C ASP A 116 -10.53 -13.17 21.69
N THR A 117 -10.55 -12.95 20.37
CA THR A 117 -9.96 -13.91 19.42
C THR A 117 -8.46 -14.07 19.65
N TYR A 118 -7.72 -12.96 19.85
CA TYR A 118 -6.29 -12.99 20.16
C TYR A 118 -6.01 -13.79 21.43
N LYS A 119 -6.74 -13.53 22.50
CA LYS A 119 -6.60 -14.24 23.80
C LYS A 119 -7.02 -15.70 23.71
N LYS A 120 -8.14 -16.01 23.05
CA LYS A 120 -8.66 -17.37 22.89
C LYS A 120 -7.66 -18.28 22.15
N LEU A 121 -6.95 -17.74 21.18
CA LEU A 121 -5.92 -18.47 20.44
C LEU A 121 -4.56 -18.44 21.14
N ASN A 122 -4.44 -17.75 22.27
CA ASN A 122 -3.19 -17.54 23.00
C ASN A 122 -2.07 -17.04 22.08
N LEU A 123 -2.38 -16.06 21.23
CA LEU A 123 -1.38 -15.49 20.32
C LEU A 123 -0.30 -14.74 21.08
N ASP A 124 0.95 -14.97 20.73
CA ASP A 124 2.11 -14.23 21.25
C ASP A 124 2.29 -12.90 20.51
N CYS A 125 1.91 -12.86 19.22
CA CYS A 125 2.00 -11.66 18.38
C CYS A 125 0.97 -11.69 17.23
N LEU A 126 0.52 -10.49 16.83
CA LEU A 126 -0.26 -10.26 15.61
C LEU A 126 0.59 -9.48 14.60
N VAL A 127 0.80 -10.04 13.40
CA VAL A 127 1.47 -9.38 12.27
C VAL A 127 0.42 -8.84 11.31
N VAL A 128 0.41 -7.53 11.10
CA VAL A 128 -0.54 -6.84 10.24
C VAL A 128 0.17 -6.28 8.99
N LEU A 129 -0.21 -6.76 7.82
CA LEU A 129 0.25 -6.22 6.55
C LEU A 129 -0.81 -5.26 6.01
N GLY A 130 -0.56 -3.95 6.04
CA GLY A 130 -1.59 -2.99 5.69
C GLY A 130 -1.10 -1.58 5.40
N GLY A 131 -2.02 -0.72 4.94
CA GLY A 131 -1.81 0.71 4.72
C GLY A 131 -2.12 1.55 5.96
N ASN A 132 -2.23 2.87 5.80
CA ASN A 132 -2.39 3.83 6.90
C ASN A 132 -3.57 3.50 7.84
N GLY A 133 -4.74 3.16 7.29
CA GLY A 133 -5.90 2.77 8.11
C GLY A 133 -5.64 1.52 8.95
N SER A 134 -4.95 0.54 8.41
CA SER A 134 -4.60 -0.71 9.11
C SER A 134 -3.59 -0.46 10.22
N HIS A 135 -2.64 0.46 10.03
CA HIS A 135 -1.68 0.87 11.08
C HIS A 135 -2.38 1.58 12.24
N LYS A 136 -3.43 2.38 11.98
CA LYS A 136 -4.26 2.99 13.05
C LYS A 136 -4.95 1.92 13.91
N THR A 137 -5.56 0.93 13.27
CA THR A 137 -6.20 -0.19 14.00
C THR A 137 -5.16 -1.01 14.76
N ALA A 138 -4.01 -1.32 14.15
CA ALA A 138 -2.90 -2.02 14.79
C ALA A 138 -2.38 -1.26 16.02
N ASN A 139 -2.20 0.06 15.92
CA ASN A 139 -1.78 0.89 17.05
C ASN A 139 -2.83 0.90 18.19
N LEU A 140 -4.12 0.96 17.86
CA LEU A 140 -5.19 0.87 18.84
C LEU A 140 -5.17 -0.48 19.58
N LEU A 141 -4.96 -1.59 18.88
CA LEU A 141 -4.82 -2.91 19.50
C LEU A 141 -3.57 -2.98 20.41
N ARG A 142 -2.46 -2.36 19.99
CA ARG A 142 -1.26 -2.20 20.82
C ARG A 142 -1.56 -1.43 22.13
N GLU A 143 -2.30 -0.32 22.04
CA GLU A 143 -2.71 0.47 23.20
C GLU A 143 -3.63 -0.31 24.15
N LYS A 144 -4.36 -1.30 23.63
CA LYS A 144 -5.15 -2.26 24.41
C LYS A 144 -4.33 -3.43 24.95
N GLY A 145 -3.01 -3.41 24.81
CA GLY A 145 -2.08 -4.37 25.40
C GLY A 145 -1.76 -5.60 24.53
N LEU A 146 -2.14 -5.62 23.25
CA LEU A 146 -1.76 -6.70 22.35
C LEU A 146 -0.33 -6.49 21.80
N ASN A 147 0.40 -7.58 21.62
CA ASN A 147 1.67 -7.58 20.92
C ASN A 147 1.42 -7.52 19.41
N VAL A 148 1.74 -6.40 18.78
CA VAL A 148 1.48 -6.17 17.35
C VAL A 148 2.74 -5.72 16.63
N LEU A 149 2.97 -6.27 15.44
CA LEU A 149 3.94 -5.77 14.47
C LEU A 149 3.23 -5.47 13.16
N THR A 150 3.73 -4.50 12.40
CA THR A 150 3.15 -4.17 11.11
C THR A 150 4.18 -4.10 10.00
N LEU A 151 3.73 -4.35 8.77
CA LEU A 151 4.50 -4.23 7.55
C LEU A 151 3.85 -3.21 6.60
N PRO A 152 4.65 -2.33 5.94
CA PRO A 152 4.16 -1.20 5.15
C PRO A 152 3.66 -1.67 3.78
N LYS A 153 2.38 -1.98 3.67
CA LYS A 153 1.71 -2.46 2.47
C LYS A 153 0.85 -1.36 1.85
N THR A 154 1.32 -0.75 0.81
CA THR A 154 0.54 0.17 -0.04
C THR A 154 1.25 0.41 -1.36
N ILE A 155 0.50 0.60 -2.44
CA ILE A 155 1.03 1.08 -3.72
C ILE A 155 1.20 2.61 -3.74
N ASP A 156 0.62 3.32 -2.77
CA ASP A 156 0.58 4.79 -2.73
C ASP A 156 1.87 5.39 -2.15
N ASN A 157 2.71 4.57 -1.49
CA ASN A 157 3.94 4.99 -0.77
C ASN A 157 3.72 6.14 0.21
N ASP A 158 2.53 6.19 0.82
CA ASP A 158 2.02 7.27 1.66
C ASP A 158 2.23 7.09 3.17
N LEU A 159 2.91 6.01 3.59
CA LEU A 159 3.17 5.74 5.00
C LEU A 159 4.33 6.59 5.52
N ALA A 160 4.09 7.30 6.61
CA ALA A 160 5.11 8.10 7.27
C ALA A 160 6.24 7.23 7.82
N GLU A 161 7.41 7.85 8.03
CA GLU A 161 8.60 7.28 8.66
C GLU A 161 9.27 6.12 7.88
N THR A 162 8.76 5.71 6.73
CA THR A 162 9.43 4.77 5.83
C THR A 162 9.67 5.38 4.45
N GLU A 163 10.82 5.14 3.87
CA GLU A 163 11.14 5.63 2.52
C GLU A 163 10.28 4.95 1.46
N ILE A 164 10.01 3.67 1.65
CA ILE A 164 9.30 2.87 0.65
C ILE A 164 8.40 1.82 1.30
N SER A 165 7.23 1.61 0.70
CA SER A 165 6.32 0.52 0.99
C SER A 165 6.41 -0.55 -0.10
N PHE A 166 6.22 -1.83 0.26
CA PHE A 166 6.16 -2.87 -0.75
C PHE A 166 4.83 -2.85 -1.51
N GLY A 167 4.90 -3.17 -2.79
CA GLY A 167 3.84 -3.01 -3.78
C GLY A 167 3.96 -1.72 -4.59
N PHE A 168 4.66 -0.71 -4.09
CA PHE A 168 4.85 0.56 -4.77
C PHE A 168 5.62 0.42 -6.08
N GLN A 169 6.78 -0.25 -6.08
CA GLN A 169 7.59 -0.39 -7.29
C GLN A 169 6.90 -1.25 -8.37
N SER A 170 6.15 -2.25 -7.97
CA SER A 170 5.34 -3.04 -8.91
C SER A 170 4.23 -2.21 -9.54
N ALA A 171 3.59 -1.32 -8.77
CA ALA A 171 2.58 -0.41 -9.30
C ALA A 171 3.19 0.66 -10.20
N VAL A 172 4.38 1.18 -9.86
CA VAL A 172 5.15 2.11 -10.73
C VAL A 172 5.46 1.45 -12.07
N ASP A 173 5.91 0.21 -12.06
CA ASP A 173 6.23 -0.55 -13.28
C ASP A 173 5.01 -0.69 -14.22
N ILE A 174 3.87 -1.08 -13.66
CA ILE A 174 2.61 -1.18 -14.43
C ILE A 174 2.15 0.19 -14.94
N ALA A 175 2.21 1.22 -14.11
CA ALA A 175 1.82 2.57 -14.48
C ALA A 175 2.73 3.14 -15.57
N THR A 176 4.04 2.90 -15.48
CA THR A 176 5.03 3.27 -16.51
C THR A 176 4.73 2.57 -17.82
N ASN A 177 4.50 1.25 -17.78
CA ASN A 177 4.15 0.51 -19.00
C ASN A 177 2.86 1.03 -19.67
N ALA A 178 1.87 1.47 -18.87
CA ALA A 178 0.67 2.12 -19.42
C ALA A 178 1.01 3.43 -20.15
N ILE A 179 1.90 4.26 -19.62
CA ILE A 179 2.37 5.49 -20.27
C ILE A 179 3.16 5.16 -21.54
N ASP A 180 4.05 4.18 -21.51
CA ASP A 180 4.84 3.72 -22.65
C ASP A 180 3.95 3.24 -23.82
N CYS A 181 2.88 2.50 -23.50
CA CYS A 181 1.89 2.10 -24.49
C CYS A 181 1.20 3.31 -25.12
N ILE A 182 0.91 4.36 -24.35
CA ILE A 182 0.33 5.60 -24.86
C ILE A 182 1.31 6.36 -25.74
N HIS A 183 2.61 6.38 -25.45
CA HIS A 183 3.62 7.03 -26.30
C HIS A 183 3.58 6.55 -27.75
N THR A 184 3.46 5.25 -27.96
CA THR A 184 3.46 4.67 -29.31
C THR A 184 2.24 5.07 -30.13
N THR A 185 1.06 5.11 -29.51
CA THR A 185 -0.17 5.55 -30.17
C THR A 185 -0.22 7.09 -30.30
N ALA A 186 0.27 7.82 -29.32
CA ALA A 186 0.32 9.28 -29.34
C ALA A 186 1.19 9.80 -30.50
N ALA A 187 2.30 9.14 -30.79
CA ALA A 187 3.16 9.47 -31.92
C ALA A 187 2.45 9.38 -33.29
N SER A 188 1.42 8.56 -33.40
CA SER A 188 0.61 8.40 -34.62
C SER A 188 -0.49 9.46 -34.75
N HIS A 189 -0.83 10.15 -33.68
CA HIS A 189 -1.93 11.10 -33.62
C HIS A 189 -1.50 12.42 -32.97
N SER A 190 -1.98 13.55 -33.52
CA SER A 190 -1.67 14.89 -32.95
C SER A 190 -2.70 15.27 -31.90
N ARG A 191 -2.62 14.64 -30.69
CA ARG A 191 -3.61 14.76 -29.62
C ARG A 191 -2.95 14.96 -28.26
N VAL A 192 -3.75 15.36 -27.28
CA VAL A 192 -3.39 15.31 -25.89
C VAL A 192 -3.88 13.99 -25.28
N PHE A 193 -3.00 13.30 -24.55
CA PHE A 193 -3.35 12.08 -23.81
C PHE A 193 -3.18 12.32 -22.33
N ILE A 194 -4.17 11.88 -21.54
CA ILE A 194 -4.11 11.91 -20.07
C ILE A 194 -4.16 10.48 -19.56
N VAL A 195 -3.15 10.09 -18.77
CA VAL A 195 -3.13 8.80 -18.08
C VAL A 195 -3.38 9.06 -16.61
N GLU A 196 -4.54 8.61 -16.10
CA GLU A 196 -4.87 8.75 -14.68
C GLU A 196 -4.29 7.60 -13.87
N LEU A 197 -3.52 7.92 -12.84
CA LEU A 197 -2.86 6.95 -11.99
C LEU A 197 -3.39 7.01 -10.57
N MET A 198 -3.39 5.86 -9.90
CA MET A 198 -3.74 5.73 -8.49
C MET A 198 -2.72 6.47 -7.61
N GLY A 199 -2.92 6.49 -6.30
CA GLY A 199 -2.07 7.17 -5.32
C GLY A 199 -2.89 7.82 -4.20
N HIS A 200 -4.21 7.70 -4.27
CA HIS A 200 -5.16 8.23 -3.29
C HIS A 200 -4.98 9.74 -3.07
N LYS A 201 -4.27 10.14 -2.01
CA LYS A 201 -4.07 11.55 -1.62
C LYS A 201 -2.67 12.05 -1.87
N THR A 202 -1.79 11.21 -2.39
CA THR A 202 -0.37 11.52 -2.61
C THR A 202 0.00 11.26 -4.06
N GLY A 203 0.99 12.00 -4.54
CA GLY A 203 1.43 11.96 -5.92
C GLY A 203 2.60 11.00 -6.19
N TRP A 204 3.06 10.23 -5.22
CA TRP A 204 4.25 9.40 -5.35
C TRP A 204 4.22 8.48 -6.56
N LEU A 205 3.11 7.74 -6.74
CA LEU A 205 2.97 6.80 -7.87
C LEU A 205 2.99 7.53 -9.21
N THR A 206 2.23 8.61 -9.31
CA THR A 206 2.12 9.42 -10.54
C THR A 206 3.44 10.11 -10.86
N LEU A 207 4.14 10.64 -9.86
CA LEU A 207 5.43 11.30 -10.04
C LEU A 207 6.47 10.30 -10.58
N HIS A 208 6.61 9.15 -9.94
CA HIS A 208 7.59 8.14 -10.35
C HIS A 208 7.27 7.55 -11.73
N ALA A 209 6.03 7.17 -11.97
CA ALA A 209 5.63 6.62 -13.26
C ALA A 209 5.66 7.67 -14.38
N GLY A 210 5.27 8.91 -14.07
CA GLY A 210 5.31 10.02 -15.05
C GLY A 210 6.74 10.37 -15.47
N ILE A 211 7.69 10.39 -14.52
CA ILE A 211 9.13 10.60 -14.84
C ILE A 211 9.66 9.41 -15.64
N ALA A 212 9.42 8.18 -15.18
CA ALA A 212 9.93 6.97 -15.80
C ALA A 212 9.36 6.76 -17.23
N GLY A 213 8.05 7.02 -17.43
CA GLY A 213 7.38 6.94 -18.72
C GLY A 213 7.52 8.20 -19.60
N GLY A 214 8.28 9.22 -19.16
CA GLY A 214 8.54 10.42 -19.95
C GLY A 214 7.29 11.26 -20.23
N ALA A 215 6.34 11.35 -19.28
CA ALA A 215 5.20 12.24 -19.41
C ALA A 215 5.65 13.70 -19.51
N ASP A 216 5.02 14.45 -20.40
CA ASP A 216 5.36 15.86 -20.64
C ASP A 216 4.88 16.80 -19.52
N ILE A 217 3.80 16.41 -18.85
CA ILE A 217 3.20 17.13 -17.72
C ILE A 217 2.82 16.10 -16.66
N ILE A 218 3.13 16.39 -15.40
CA ILE A 218 2.79 15.52 -14.26
C ILE A 218 1.95 16.35 -13.27
N LEU A 219 0.76 15.86 -12.93
CA LEU A 219 -0.18 16.50 -12.03
C LEU A 219 -0.35 15.68 -10.77
N ILE A 220 0.05 16.23 -9.63
CA ILE A 220 -0.01 15.57 -8.32
C ILE A 220 -0.83 16.39 -7.32
N PRO A 221 -1.42 15.74 -6.29
CA PRO A 221 -2.27 16.43 -5.31
C PRO A 221 -1.55 17.53 -4.54
N GLU A 222 -0.25 17.39 -4.34
CA GLU A 222 0.61 18.29 -3.55
C GLU A 222 0.84 19.64 -4.25
N ILE A 223 0.71 19.66 -5.58
CA ILE A 223 0.90 20.87 -6.40
C ILE A 223 -0.39 21.14 -7.19
N PRO A 224 -1.29 22.02 -6.68
CA PRO A 224 -2.54 22.33 -7.37
C PRO A 224 -2.28 22.88 -8.78
N TYR A 225 -2.92 22.26 -9.77
CA TYR A 225 -2.73 22.63 -11.18
C TYR A 225 -3.58 23.85 -11.60
N SER A 226 -3.20 24.45 -12.73
CA SER A 226 -3.97 25.48 -13.44
C SER A 226 -4.20 25.02 -14.88
N ILE A 227 -5.44 25.01 -15.34
CA ILE A 227 -5.78 24.70 -16.74
C ILE A 227 -5.12 25.71 -17.68
N GLU A 228 -5.01 26.96 -17.28
CA GLU A 228 -4.31 27.98 -18.05
C GLU A 228 -2.83 27.63 -18.29
N ALA A 229 -2.12 27.24 -17.22
CA ALA A 229 -0.71 26.85 -17.31
C ALA A 229 -0.52 25.59 -18.16
N ILE A 230 -1.41 24.59 -18.02
CA ILE A 230 -1.40 23.37 -18.83
C ILE A 230 -1.61 23.72 -20.31
N SER A 231 -2.61 24.55 -20.63
CA SER A 231 -2.91 24.98 -22.00
C SER A 231 -1.74 25.75 -22.63
N GLN A 232 -1.08 26.62 -21.88
CA GLN A 232 0.12 27.32 -22.34
C GLN A 232 1.29 26.36 -22.61
N ALA A 233 1.49 25.36 -21.74
CA ALA A 233 2.52 24.35 -21.96
C ALA A 233 2.24 23.51 -23.22
N ILE A 234 1.00 23.11 -23.45
CA ILE A 234 0.57 22.40 -24.66
C ILE A 234 0.81 23.27 -25.91
N ALA A 235 0.38 24.53 -25.88
CA ALA A 235 0.56 25.46 -27.01
C ALA A 235 2.04 25.68 -27.34
N LYS A 236 2.89 25.86 -26.31
CA LYS A 236 4.35 26.00 -26.50
C LYS A 236 4.97 24.75 -27.12
N ARG A 237 4.53 23.57 -26.74
CA ARG A 237 4.99 22.29 -27.29
C ARG A 237 4.60 22.18 -28.77
N THR A 238 3.34 22.46 -29.10
CA THR A 238 2.83 22.46 -30.50
C THR A 238 3.60 23.46 -31.36
N ALA A 239 3.84 24.66 -30.86
CA ALA A 239 4.63 25.68 -31.57
C ALA A 239 6.10 25.27 -31.79
N SER A 240 6.67 24.42 -30.94
CA SER A 240 8.01 23.83 -31.09
C SER A 240 8.04 22.58 -31.99
N GLY A 241 6.95 22.26 -32.69
CA GLY A 241 6.84 21.13 -33.60
C GLY A 241 6.55 19.77 -32.92
N LYS A 242 6.23 19.75 -31.64
CA LYS A 242 5.81 18.51 -30.96
C LYS A 242 4.37 18.19 -31.34
N ARG A 243 4.13 16.96 -31.82
CA ARG A 243 2.84 16.55 -32.38
C ARG A 243 1.81 16.11 -31.33
N PHE A 244 2.25 15.71 -30.14
CA PHE A 244 1.38 15.22 -29.05
C PHE A 244 1.89 15.68 -27.69
N THR A 245 1.03 15.56 -26.68
CA THR A 245 1.38 15.80 -25.28
C THR A 245 0.81 14.69 -24.41
N ILE A 246 1.62 14.13 -23.52
CA ILE A 246 1.20 13.13 -22.53
C ILE A 246 1.20 13.76 -21.14
N ILE A 247 0.07 13.65 -20.46
CA ILE A 247 -0.14 14.13 -19.10
C ILE A 247 -0.33 12.92 -18.18
N ALA A 248 0.54 12.73 -17.20
CA ALA A 248 0.30 11.80 -16.09
C ALA A 248 -0.44 12.56 -14.99
N ALA A 249 -1.65 12.13 -14.65
CA ALA A 249 -2.48 12.79 -13.65
C ALA A 249 -2.79 11.84 -12.49
N ALA A 250 -2.51 12.27 -11.26
CA ALA A 250 -2.94 11.52 -10.08
C ALA A 250 -4.47 11.58 -9.93
N GLU A 251 -5.11 10.48 -9.51
CA GLU A 251 -6.55 10.44 -9.22
C GLU A 251 -6.97 11.51 -8.19
N GLY A 252 -6.05 11.90 -7.31
CA GLY A 252 -6.22 12.92 -6.27
C GLY A 252 -5.81 14.34 -6.69
N ALA A 253 -5.39 14.58 -7.93
CA ALA A 253 -4.98 15.91 -8.38
C ALA A 253 -6.13 16.92 -8.27
N ILE A 254 -5.81 18.14 -7.82
CA ILE A 254 -6.77 19.23 -7.62
C ILE A 254 -6.31 20.48 -8.34
N SER A 255 -7.27 21.30 -8.80
CA SER A 255 -6.96 22.62 -9.37
C SER A 255 -6.67 23.65 -8.26
N LYS A 256 -6.13 24.80 -8.65
CA LYS A 256 -5.91 25.93 -7.72
C LYS A 256 -7.22 26.43 -7.12
N GLU A 257 -8.29 26.44 -7.91
CA GLU A 257 -9.63 26.82 -7.48
C GLU A 257 -10.19 25.83 -6.46
N GLU A 258 -10.04 24.51 -6.74
CA GLU A 258 -10.44 23.44 -5.82
C GLU A 258 -9.64 23.45 -4.52
N ALA A 259 -8.36 23.79 -4.57
CA ALA A 259 -7.50 23.87 -3.38
C ALA A 259 -7.94 25.01 -2.42
N ALA A 260 -8.60 26.03 -2.93
CA ALA A 260 -9.16 27.13 -2.13
C ALA A 260 -10.51 26.78 -1.47
N MET A 261 -11.15 25.67 -1.86
CA MET A 261 -12.46 25.25 -1.36
C MET A 261 -12.36 24.44 -0.06
N SER A 262 -13.41 24.51 0.75
CA SER A 262 -13.57 23.55 1.83
C SER A 262 -13.85 22.14 1.29
N LYS A 263 -13.52 21.11 2.09
CA LYS A 263 -13.80 19.70 1.71
C LYS A 263 -15.28 19.44 1.38
N LYS A 264 -16.20 20.19 1.99
CA LYS A 264 -17.65 20.06 1.77
C LYS A 264 -18.04 20.65 0.42
N GLU A 265 -17.55 21.83 0.09
CA GLU A 265 -17.77 22.50 -1.19
C GLU A 265 -17.19 21.69 -2.35
N LEU A 266 -15.94 21.24 -2.22
CA LEU A 266 -15.29 20.40 -3.23
C LEU A 266 -16.06 19.11 -3.51
N LYS A 267 -16.57 18.44 -2.45
CA LYS A 267 -17.39 17.24 -2.62
C LYS A 267 -18.70 17.54 -3.34
N LEU A 268 -19.32 18.69 -3.06
CA LEU A 268 -20.56 19.09 -3.71
C LEU A 268 -20.32 19.42 -5.19
N LEU A 269 -19.28 20.19 -5.49
CA LEU A 269 -18.86 20.53 -6.85
C LEU A 269 -18.65 19.28 -7.69
N ARG A 270 -17.81 18.35 -7.23
CA ARG A 270 -17.50 17.09 -7.96
C ARG A 270 -18.73 16.22 -8.19
N LYS A 271 -19.71 16.26 -7.25
CA LYS A 271 -20.99 15.56 -7.44
C LYS A 271 -21.87 16.22 -8.51
N GLN A 272 -21.83 17.54 -8.63
CA GLN A 272 -22.59 18.30 -9.62
C GLN A 272 -21.99 18.17 -11.03
N GLU A 273 -20.68 18.21 -11.15
CA GLU A 273 -19.96 18.08 -12.42
C GLU A 273 -20.10 16.69 -13.05
N ASN A 274 -20.31 15.65 -12.25
CA ASN A 274 -20.58 14.27 -12.64
C ASN A 274 -19.56 13.65 -13.62
N TYR A 275 -18.29 14.01 -13.52
CA TYR A 275 -17.23 13.34 -14.27
C TYR A 275 -16.89 11.98 -13.65
N GLU A 276 -16.57 11.00 -14.49
CA GLU A 276 -16.21 9.65 -14.07
C GLU A 276 -14.90 9.64 -13.26
N SER A 277 -13.95 10.51 -13.60
CA SER A 277 -12.68 10.63 -12.89
C SER A 277 -12.07 12.04 -13.04
N THR A 278 -10.98 12.27 -12.31
CA THR A 278 -10.21 13.53 -12.35
C THR A 278 -9.66 13.80 -13.75
N ALA A 279 -9.18 12.78 -14.47
CA ALA A 279 -8.61 12.94 -15.81
C ALA A 279 -9.68 13.36 -16.85
N TYR A 280 -10.89 12.83 -16.76
CA TYR A 280 -11.98 13.26 -17.65
C TYR A 280 -12.36 14.72 -17.45
N ARG A 281 -12.38 15.19 -16.19
CA ARG A 281 -12.62 16.59 -15.86
C ARG A 281 -11.50 17.50 -16.40
N ILE A 282 -10.25 17.12 -16.21
CA ILE A 282 -9.09 17.86 -16.74
C ILE A 282 -9.15 17.86 -18.27
N GLY A 283 -9.47 16.73 -18.88
CA GLY A 283 -9.57 16.59 -20.34
C GLY A 283 -10.61 17.53 -20.93
N ALA A 284 -11.83 17.53 -20.38
CA ALA A 284 -12.89 18.43 -20.84
C ALA A 284 -12.49 19.92 -20.74
N ALA A 285 -11.86 20.32 -19.64
CA ALA A 285 -11.38 21.69 -19.46
C ALA A 285 -10.23 22.06 -20.45
N ILE A 286 -9.36 21.12 -20.82
CA ILE A 286 -8.33 21.34 -21.83
C ILE A 286 -8.96 21.44 -23.23
N GLU A 287 -9.91 20.56 -23.59
CA GLU A 287 -10.62 20.62 -24.87
C GLU A 287 -11.36 21.95 -25.04
N GLU A 288 -12.11 22.39 -24.03
CA GLU A 288 -12.81 23.67 -24.03
C GLU A 288 -11.85 24.86 -24.26
N LYS A 289 -10.69 24.83 -23.57
CA LYS A 289 -9.73 25.93 -23.60
C LYS A 289 -8.87 25.98 -24.87
N THR A 290 -8.51 24.83 -25.42
CA THR A 290 -7.51 24.72 -26.49
C THR A 290 -8.09 24.31 -27.83
N GLY A 291 -9.28 23.73 -27.87
CA GLY A 291 -9.88 23.10 -29.05
C GLY A 291 -9.16 21.82 -29.50
N GLN A 292 -8.15 21.33 -28.75
CA GLN A 292 -7.43 20.11 -29.06
C GLN A 292 -8.17 18.89 -28.52
N GLU A 293 -8.21 17.82 -29.32
CA GLU A 293 -8.81 16.55 -28.91
C GLU A 293 -8.00 15.90 -27.77
N VAL A 294 -8.68 15.53 -26.69
CA VAL A 294 -8.09 14.86 -25.53
C VAL A 294 -8.55 13.41 -25.46
N ARG A 295 -7.65 12.50 -25.15
CA ARG A 295 -7.95 11.09 -24.86
C ARG A 295 -7.51 10.74 -23.45
N VAL A 296 -8.37 10.03 -22.73
CA VAL A 296 -8.14 9.63 -21.34
C VAL A 296 -7.96 8.12 -21.27
N THR A 297 -6.97 7.70 -20.49
CA THR A 297 -6.73 6.31 -20.12
C THR A 297 -6.67 6.20 -18.61
N VAL A 298 -7.48 5.31 -18.03
CA VAL A 298 -7.53 5.05 -16.59
C VAL A 298 -7.21 3.58 -16.34
N PRO A 299 -5.94 3.21 -16.09
CA PRO A 299 -5.55 1.82 -15.80
C PRO A 299 -6.25 1.26 -14.54
N GLY A 300 -6.57 2.12 -13.58
CA GLY A 300 -7.33 1.75 -12.38
C GLY A 300 -6.69 0.60 -11.62
N HIS A 301 -7.49 -0.42 -11.26
CA HIS A 301 -7.04 -1.56 -10.45
C HIS A 301 -6.00 -2.47 -11.12
N VAL A 302 -5.74 -2.34 -12.42
CA VAL A 302 -4.63 -3.05 -13.09
C VAL A 302 -3.30 -2.74 -12.38
N GLN A 303 -3.13 -1.52 -11.85
CA GLN A 303 -1.95 -1.09 -11.08
C GLN A 303 -1.72 -1.89 -9.78
N ARG A 304 -2.69 -2.66 -9.30
CA ARG A 304 -2.59 -3.54 -8.12
C ARG A 304 -2.38 -5.00 -8.50
N GLY A 305 -2.59 -5.35 -9.76
CA GLY A 305 -2.61 -6.72 -10.27
C GLY A 305 -1.23 -7.23 -10.70
N GLY A 306 -1.21 -8.47 -11.14
CA GLY A 306 -0.02 -9.11 -11.68
C GLY A 306 1.00 -9.58 -10.63
N GLN A 307 2.18 -9.95 -11.11
CA GLN A 307 3.27 -10.43 -10.27
C GLN A 307 4.07 -9.26 -9.68
N PRO A 308 4.63 -9.40 -8.47
CA PRO A 308 5.55 -8.41 -7.94
C PRO A 308 6.86 -8.37 -8.75
N VAL A 309 7.36 -7.18 -9.04
CA VAL A 309 8.70 -7.01 -9.62
C VAL A 309 9.80 -7.48 -8.66
N ALA A 310 10.99 -7.77 -9.19
CA ALA A 310 12.10 -8.30 -8.39
C ALA A 310 12.42 -7.44 -7.16
N TYR A 311 12.39 -6.13 -7.30
CA TYR A 311 12.61 -5.19 -6.19
C TYR A 311 11.65 -5.43 -5.02
N ASP A 312 10.34 -5.49 -5.30
CA ASP A 312 9.33 -5.69 -4.26
C ASP A 312 9.40 -7.09 -3.63
N ARG A 313 9.77 -8.13 -4.39
CA ARG A 313 10.00 -9.47 -3.83
C ARG A 313 11.12 -9.46 -2.79
N VAL A 314 12.24 -8.81 -3.11
CA VAL A 314 13.39 -8.69 -2.20
C VAL A 314 13.04 -7.83 -0.99
N LEU A 315 12.44 -6.66 -1.22
CA LEU A 315 12.04 -5.74 -0.15
C LEU A 315 11.06 -6.41 0.82
N ALA A 316 9.97 -6.96 0.31
CA ALA A 316 8.94 -7.62 1.11
C ALA A 316 9.51 -8.81 1.91
N THR A 317 10.40 -9.61 1.31
CA THR A 317 11.08 -10.70 2.01
C THR A 317 11.95 -10.16 3.15
N ARG A 318 12.77 -9.11 2.91
CA ARG A 318 13.63 -8.50 3.94
C ARG A 318 12.81 -7.92 5.10
N LEU A 319 11.71 -7.23 4.80
CA LEU A 319 10.79 -6.71 5.82
C LEU A 319 10.17 -7.85 6.65
N GLY A 320 9.73 -8.92 5.98
CA GLY A 320 9.18 -10.11 6.65
C GLY A 320 10.19 -10.82 7.54
N VAL A 321 11.43 -11.01 7.10
CA VAL A 321 12.50 -11.60 7.90
C VAL A 321 12.76 -10.74 9.15
N ARG A 322 12.84 -9.41 8.99
CA ARG A 322 13.03 -8.52 10.14
C ARG A 322 11.88 -8.56 11.14
N ALA A 323 10.63 -8.69 10.66
CA ALA A 323 9.49 -8.87 11.54
C ALA A 323 9.59 -10.18 12.35
N ALA A 324 10.04 -11.28 11.73
CA ALA A 324 10.30 -12.53 12.44
C ALA A 324 11.40 -12.39 13.50
N GLU A 325 12.48 -11.68 13.21
CA GLU A 325 13.55 -11.40 14.20
C GLU A 325 12.99 -10.62 15.41
N LEU A 326 12.13 -9.61 15.18
CA LEU A 326 11.50 -8.86 16.26
C LEU A 326 10.58 -9.74 17.11
N ILE A 327 9.82 -10.65 16.48
CA ILE A 327 8.98 -11.63 17.20
C ILE A 327 9.84 -12.50 18.14
N LEU A 328 10.94 -13.05 17.61
CA LEU A 328 11.86 -13.91 18.36
C LEU A 328 12.56 -13.18 19.51
N ASN A 329 12.77 -11.88 19.37
CA ASN A 329 13.34 -11.02 20.39
C ASN A 329 12.29 -10.45 21.36
N HIS A 330 11.01 -10.81 21.20
CA HIS A 330 9.88 -10.24 21.99
C HIS A 330 9.78 -8.71 21.88
N GLU A 331 10.11 -8.15 20.71
CA GLU A 331 10.05 -6.72 20.42
C GLU A 331 8.78 -6.41 19.61
N TYR A 332 7.79 -5.77 20.22
CA TYR A 332 6.48 -5.49 19.64
C TYR A 332 6.16 -3.99 19.65
N GLY A 333 5.08 -3.61 18.97
CA GLY A 333 4.65 -2.21 18.90
C GLY A 333 5.33 -1.40 17.77
N TYR A 334 5.88 -2.08 16.77
CA TYR A 334 6.64 -1.46 15.69
C TYR A 334 6.06 -1.78 14.31
N MET A 335 6.28 -0.84 13.39
CA MET A 335 6.30 -1.10 11.95
C MET A 335 7.75 -1.43 11.54
N VAL A 336 7.93 -2.46 10.72
CA VAL A 336 9.22 -2.68 10.04
C VAL A 336 9.25 -1.83 8.78
N GLY A 337 10.18 -0.90 8.68
CA GLY A 337 10.27 0.03 7.54
C GLY A 337 11.68 0.14 6.98
N VAL A 338 11.89 1.11 6.08
CA VAL A 338 13.17 1.40 5.44
C VAL A 338 13.57 2.83 5.75
N LYS A 339 14.81 3.02 6.23
CA LYS A 339 15.50 4.33 6.37
C LYS A 339 16.95 4.17 5.94
N ASP A 340 17.46 5.07 5.12
CA ASP A 340 18.83 5.03 4.56
C ASP A 340 19.18 3.66 3.96
N ASN A 341 18.26 3.09 3.16
CA ASN A 341 18.36 1.75 2.57
C ASN A 341 18.50 0.59 3.59
N LYS A 342 18.30 0.84 4.88
CA LYS A 342 18.36 -0.16 5.95
C LYS A 342 16.97 -0.53 6.42
N ILE A 343 16.78 -1.81 6.76
CA ILE A 343 15.56 -2.25 7.39
C ILE A 343 15.62 -1.89 8.88
N VAL A 344 14.65 -1.11 9.35
CA VAL A 344 14.57 -0.58 10.70
C VAL A 344 13.24 -0.90 11.35
N LYS A 345 13.19 -0.84 12.69
CA LYS A 345 11.94 -0.82 13.45
C LYS A 345 11.53 0.63 13.74
N ILE A 346 10.27 0.95 13.56
CA ILE A 346 9.70 2.29 13.72
C ILE A 346 8.50 2.17 14.64
N SER A 347 8.40 3.00 15.67
CA SER A 347 7.28 2.95 16.60
C SER A 347 5.93 3.15 15.88
N LEU A 348 4.94 2.32 16.18
CA LEU A 348 3.59 2.46 15.60
C LEU A 348 2.94 3.80 15.92
N CYS A 349 3.25 4.44 17.05
CA CYS A 349 2.78 5.78 17.38
C CYS A 349 3.27 6.84 16.40
N ASP A 350 4.44 6.64 15.80
CA ASP A 350 5.04 7.60 14.88
C ASP A 350 4.47 7.46 13.46
N VAL A 351 3.90 6.31 13.12
CA VAL A 351 3.34 5.98 11.81
C VAL A 351 1.82 6.19 11.77
N ALA A 352 1.11 5.73 12.81
CA ALA A 352 -0.33 5.64 12.78
C ALA A 352 -1.01 7.01 12.56
N GLY A 353 -1.70 7.13 11.44
CA GLY A 353 -2.47 8.33 11.10
C GLY A 353 -1.69 9.45 10.44
N LYS A 354 -0.39 9.30 10.25
CA LYS A 354 0.43 10.26 9.51
C LYS A 354 0.53 9.84 8.03
N THR A 355 0.63 10.81 7.16
CA THR A 355 0.75 10.60 5.71
C THR A 355 2.04 11.23 5.22
N LYS A 356 2.78 10.51 4.40
CA LYS A 356 3.98 11.00 3.72
C LYS A 356 3.56 11.59 2.36
N MET A 357 3.60 12.92 2.28
CA MET A 357 3.36 13.66 1.03
C MET A 357 4.64 13.71 0.20
N VAL A 358 4.51 14.02 -1.09
CA VAL A 358 5.63 14.41 -1.95
C VAL A 358 6.11 15.78 -1.51
N ASP A 359 7.43 15.95 -1.32
CA ASP A 359 8.07 17.20 -0.90
C ASP A 359 8.06 18.27 -2.01
#